data_ec517c964ce2dd5477410398c3039693
#
_entry.id   ec517c964ce2dd5477410398c3039693
#
_cell.length_a   1.000
_cell.length_b   1.000
_cell.length_c   1.000
_cell.angle_alpha   90.00
_cell.angle_beta   90.00
_cell.angle_gamma   90.00
#
_symmetry.space_group_name_H-M   'P 1'
#
loop_
_entity.id
_entity.type
_entity.pdbx_description
1 polymer ?
#
loop_
_entity_poly.entity_id
_entity_poly.type
_entity_poly.pdbx_seq_one_letter_code
_entity_poly.pdbx_strand_id
1 'polypeptide(L)'
;MADTYVGAIDQGTTGTRFMVFDHGGHVVANSYERHEQIYPKPGWVEHDPTEIWENTEQVVTDALDSGGIDASQLEAIGITNQRETTLIWDAESGRPVHNALVWQDRRTTDRVEELEEAGKADAIRAKTGLQPDAYFAATKAEWLLDNAEPLKLAGSRASDLRDRARDGELLVGTVDSWLIYNLTGNHVTDVTNASRTMLYDIHEMAWDDELLEEFDVPEAMLPEVRPSSDEEFYGHTDPDGFLGAEVPVAGALGDQQAALFGQTCFDEGDAKNTYGTGSFYLMNTGEEAVESDHGLLTTVGFQMSGEPVQYALEGSIFVTGAAIEWLEDVDLITNAAQTAELARSVDSTDGVYMVPAFTGLGAPHWDGRARGTIVGMTRGTRKEHIVRATLESIAYQTRDIAEAMEADSGAETTTLRVDGGAVKNDFLCQLQADILQTEIARPEVDETTALGSAYAAGLAVGYWDTIDELRDNWQIDREFDPEMSDAEADRMYGRWDDAVERSLDWATEE
;
A
#
# COMPACT_ATOMS: atom_id res chain seq x y z
N MET A 1 0.88 -18.98 -32.89
CA MET A 1 1.86 -18.06 -32.28
C MET A 1 2.24 -18.72 -30.96
N ALA A 2 3.45 -18.59 -30.46
CA ALA A 2 3.72 -19.01 -29.09
C ALA A 2 2.86 -18.16 -28.16
N ASP A 3 2.42 -18.73 -27.04
CA ASP A 3 1.73 -17.96 -26.03
C ASP A 3 2.69 -16.92 -25.43
N THR A 4 2.26 -15.69 -25.26
CA THR A 4 3.02 -14.61 -24.63
C THR A 4 2.32 -14.15 -23.35
N TYR A 5 3.05 -13.51 -22.47
CA TYR A 5 2.63 -13.24 -21.08
C TYR A 5 3.14 -11.88 -20.61
N VAL A 6 2.60 -11.39 -19.51
CA VAL A 6 3.13 -10.26 -18.75
C VAL A 6 3.53 -10.75 -17.37
N GLY A 7 4.73 -10.37 -16.92
CA GLY A 7 5.22 -10.65 -15.58
C GLY A 7 4.95 -9.51 -14.62
N ALA A 8 4.71 -9.80 -13.33
CA ALA A 8 4.59 -8.82 -12.27
C ALA A 8 5.47 -9.19 -11.08
N ILE A 9 6.33 -8.27 -10.66
CA ILE A 9 7.06 -8.33 -9.40
C ILE A 9 6.22 -7.59 -8.35
N ASP A 10 5.80 -8.30 -7.31
CA ASP A 10 5.09 -7.75 -6.15
C ASP A 10 6.00 -7.86 -4.92
N GLN A 11 6.61 -6.73 -4.54
CA GLN A 11 7.49 -6.67 -3.39
C GLN A 11 6.75 -6.10 -2.18
N GLY A 12 6.16 -6.98 -1.39
CA GLY A 12 5.41 -6.64 -0.18
C GLY A 12 6.28 -6.51 1.07
N THR A 13 5.67 -6.14 2.19
CA THR A 13 6.36 -5.95 3.48
C THR A 13 7.02 -7.24 4.00
N THR A 14 6.46 -8.40 3.72
CA THR A 14 6.93 -9.69 4.29
C THR A 14 7.69 -10.58 3.32
N GLY A 15 7.68 -10.25 2.03
CA GLY A 15 8.33 -11.06 1.01
C GLY A 15 8.10 -10.53 -0.39
N THR A 16 8.75 -11.16 -1.35
CA THR A 16 8.69 -10.84 -2.77
C THR A 16 7.95 -11.94 -3.50
N ARG A 17 7.11 -11.59 -4.43
CA ARG A 17 6.37 -12.50 -5.31
C ARG A 17 6.64 -12.15 -6.76
N PHE A 18 6.68 -13.15 -7.62
CA PHE A 18 6.58 -12.97 -9.06
C PHE A 18 5.40 -13.77 -9.61
N MET A 19 4.59 -13.12 -10.42
CA MET A 19 3.43 -13.72 -11.06
C MET A 19 3.47 -13.50 -12.56
N VAL A 20 3.01 -14.49 -13.32
CA VAL A 20 2.91 -14.42 -14.77
C VAL A 20 1.44 -14.52 -15.15
N PHE A 21 0.98 -13.59 -15.98
CA PHE A 21 -0.41 -13.47 -16.40
C PHE A 21 -0.55 -13.72 -17.89
N ASP A 22 -1.63 -14.45 -18.26
CA ASP A 22 -2.07 -14.57 -19.66
C ASP A 22 -2.91 -13.35 -20.10
N HIS A 23 -3.30 -13.33 -21.36
CA HIS A 23 -4.10 -12.23 -21.93
C HIS A 23 -5.50 -12.08 -21.29
N GLY A 24 -6.02 -13.12 -20.66
CA GLY A 24 -7.25 -13.07 -19.88
C GLY A 24 -7.08 -12.57 -18.44
N GLY A 25 -5.86 -12.18 -18.03
CA GLY A 25 -5.57 -11.78 -16.66
C GLY A 25 -5.46 -12.94 -15.66
N HIS A 26 -5.39 -14.20 -16.14
CA HIS A 26 -5.28 -15.35 -15.26
C HIS A 26 -3.83 -15.64 -14.92
N VAL A 27 -3.59 -16.05 -13.68
CA VAL A 27 -2.27 -16.47 -13.20
C VAL A 27 -1.89 -17.80 -13.82
N VAL A 28 -0.79 -17.84 -14.59
CA VAL A 28 -0.27 -19.06 -15.20
C VAL A 28 0.96 -19.63 -14.47
N ALA A 29 1.69 -18.79 -13.76
CA ALA A 29 2.79 -19.20 -12.90
C ALA A 29 2.98 -18.19 -11.78
N ASN A 30 3.48 -18.64 -10.62
CA ASN A 30 3.87 -17.76 -9.52
C ASN A 30 4.94 -18.42 -8.65
N SER A 31 5.71 -17.56 -7.96
CA SER A 31 6.63 -17.96 -6.88
C SER A 31 6.63 -16.87 -5.81
N TYR A 32 6.93 -17.23 -4.57
CA TYR A 32 6.98 -16.33 -3.41
C TYR A 32 8.09 -16.72 -2.46
N GLU A 33 8.88 -15.72 -2.02
CA GLU A 33 9.93 -15.91 -1.03
C GLU A 33 9.82 -14.82 0.05
N ARG A 34 10.03 -15.20 1.32
CA ARG A 34 10.04 -14.27 2.45
C ARG A 34 11.43 -13.68 2.63
N HIS A 35 11.49 -12.44 3.15
CA HIS A 35 12.72 -11.83 3.61
C HIS A 35 12.69 -11.57 5.12
N GLU A 36 13.88 -11.40 5.71
CA GLU A 36 14.04 -11.16 7.14
C GLU A 36 13.44 -9.80 7.54
N GLN A 37 12.71 -9.80 8.66
CA GLN A 37 12.24 -8.60 9.32
C GLN A 37 13.25 -8.22 10.40
N ILE A 38 13.93 -7.09 10.26
CA ILE A 38 15.01 -6.66 11.16
C ILE A 38 14.47 -5.59 12.12
N TYR A 39 14.60 -5.84 13.42
CA TYR A 39 14.12 -4.96 14.49
C TYR A 39 15.28 -4.51 15.39
N PRO A 40 16.09 -3.50 15.00
CA PRO A 40 17.28 -3.10 15.76
C PRO A 40 16.99 -2.54 17.14
N LYS A 41 15.84 -1.84 17.29
CA LYS A 41 15.35 -1.23 18.51
C LYS A 41 13.82 -1.21 18.53
N PRO A 42 13.17 -1.01 19.69
CA PRO A 42 11.72 -0.78 19.71
C PRO A 42 11.30 0.34 18.75
N GLY A 43 10.30 0.09 17.91
CA GLY A 43 9.81 1.03 16.89
C GLY A 43 10.67 1.16 15.62
N TRP A 44 11.82 0.48 15.53
CA TRP A 44 12.67 0.46 14.35
C TRP A 44 12.40 -0.79 13.53
N VAL A 45 12.22 -0.61 12.23
CA VAL A 45 11.95 -1.72 11.29
C VAL A 45 12.80 -1.53 10.04
N GLU A 46 13.59 -2.53 9.69
CA GLU A 46 14.51 -2.48 8.55
C GLU A 46 14.40 -3.76 7.71
N HIS A 47 14.68 -3.60 6.40
CA HIS A 47 14.89 -4.72 5.49
C HIS A 47 16.28 -4.64 4.85
N ASP A 48 16.92 -5.79 4.54
CA ASP A 48 18.14 -5.81 3.72
C ASP A 48 17.78 -5.69 2.23
N PRO A 49 18.17 -4.57 1.56
CA PRO A 49 17.86 -4.40 0.14
C PRO A 49 18.54 -5.44 -0.74
N THR A 50 19.64 -6.03 -0.28
CA THR A 50 20.35 -7.09 -1.02
C THR A 50 19.52 -8.38 -1.01
N GLU A 51 18.94 -8.73 0.15
CA GLU A 51 18.05 -9.88 0.27
C GLU A 51 16.78 -9.69 -0.59
N ILE A 52 16.19 -8.46 -0.59
CA ILE A 52 15.06 -8.16 -1.47
C ILE A 52 15.41 -8.42 -2.93
N TRP A 53 16.58 -8.00 -3.38
CA TRP A 53 17.02 -8.23 -4.76
C TRP A 53 17.27 -9.71 -5.04
N GLU A 54 18.03 -10.41 -4.18
CA GLU A 54 18.31 -11.85 -4.32
C GLU A 54 17.01 -12.66 -4.38
N ASN A 55 16.04 -12.34 -3.53
CA ASN A 55 14.71 -12.97 -3.55
C ASN A 55 13.95 -12.65 -4.85
N THR A 56 14.08 -11.44 -5.38
CA THR A 56 13.47 -11.07 -6.67
C THR A 56 14.02 -11.93 -7.81
N GLU A 57 15.35 -12.08 -7.92
CA GLU A 57 15.97 -12.98 -8.91
C GLU A 57 15.46 -14.42 -8.76
N GLN A 58 15.37 -14.90 -7.52
CA GLN A 58 14.93 -16.26 -7.22
C GLN A 58 13.47 -16.51 -7.60
N VAL A 59 12.55 -15.64 -7.18
CA VAL A 59 11.11 -15.84 -7.46
C VAL A 59 10.78 -15.72 -8.95
N VAL A 60 11.47 -14.82 -9.67
CA VAL A 60 11.33 -14.71 -11.13
C VAL A 60 11.76 -16.01 -11.80
N THR A 61 12.94 -16.51 -11.46
CA THR A 61 13.46 -17.76 -12.01
C THR A 61 12.56 -18.95 -11.71
N ASP A 62 12.16 -19.11 -10.44
CA ASP A 62 11.33 -20.23 -9.99
C ASP A 62 9.93 -20.22 -10.62
N ALA A 63 9.32 -19.05 -10.79
CA ALA A 63 8.02 -18.94 -11.44
C ALA A 63 8.09 -19.32 -12.93
N LEU A 64 9.08 -18.83 -13.66
CA LEU A 64 9.27 -19.16 -15.06
C LEU A 64 9.57 -20.65 -15.25
N ASP A 65 10.47 -21.23 -14.44
CA ASP A 65 10.82 -22.64 -14.47
C ASP A 65 9.60 -23.54 -14.16
N SER A 66 8.84 -23.20 -13.12
CA SER A 66 7.63 -23.96 -12.72
C SER A 66 6.52 -23.89 -13.76
N GLY A 67 6.38 -22.74 -14.43
CA GLY A 67 5.43 -22.53 -15.52
C GLY A 67 5.89 -23.14 -16.85
N GLY A 68 7.18 -23.48 -16.99
CA GLY A 68 7.77 -23.90 -18.25
C GLY A 68 7.78 -22.78 -19.29
N ILE A 69 7.92 -21.53 -18.83
CA ILE A 69 7.85 -20.31 -19.61
C ILE A 69 9.28 -19.83 -19.89
N ASP A 70 9.62 -19.59 -21.16
CA ASP A 70 10.87 -18.96 -21.54
C ASP A 70 10.76 -17.45 -21.32
N ALA A 71 11.80 -16.82 -20.76
CA ALA A 71 11.77 -15.38 -20.49
C ALA A 71 11.49 -14.52 -21.74
N SER A 72 11.84 -15.00 -22.94
CA SER A 72 11.50 -14.34 -24.21
C SER A 72 10.01 -14.38 -24.57
N GLN A 73 9.17 -15.07 -23.78
CA GLN A 73 7.72 -15.04 -23.91
C GLN A 73 7.08 -13.95 -23.04
N LEU A 74 7.86 -13.25 -22.21
CA LEU A 74 7.39 -12.08 -21.49
C LEU A 74 7.42 -10.85 -22.41
N GLU A 75 6.26 -10.25 -22.66
CA GLU A 75 6.13 -9.00 -23.43
C GLU A 75 6.55 -7.79 -22.57
N ALA A 76 6.31 -7.84 -21.25
CA ALA A 76 6.72 -6.82 -20.30
C ALA A 76 6.81 -7.35 -18.87
N ILE A 77 7.46 -6.57 -18.00
CA ILE A 77 7.43 -6.72 -16.54
C ILE A 77 6.83 -5.46 -15.93
N GLY A 78 5.83 -5.64 -15.04
CA GLY A 78 5.32 -4.64 -14.12
C GLY A 78 5.92 -4.81 -12.72
N ILE A 79 6.00 -3.71 -11.98
CA ILE A 79 6.50 -3.68 -10.61
C ILE A 79 5.44 -3.08 -9.69
N THR A 80 5.18 -3.73 -8.58
CA THR A 80 4.46 -3.13 -7.46
C THR A 80 5.23 -3.38 -6.18
N ASN A 81 5.11 -2.47 -5.21
CA ASN A 81 5.95 -2.50 -4.03
C ASN A 81 5.25 -1.95 -2.79
N GLN A 82 5.67 -2.40 -1.61
CA GLN A 82 5.42 -1.71 -0.37
C GLN A 82 5.89 -0.26 -0.49
N ARG A 83 4.98 0.70 -0.27
CA ARG A 83 5.29 2.12 -0.44
C ARG A 83 6.17 2.65 0.68
N GLU A 84 6.76 3.80 0.51
CA GLU A 84 7.48 4.63 1.49
C GLU A 84 8.72 3.97 2.14
N THR A 85 8.96 2.69 1.93
CA THR A 85 10.18 2.02 2.37
C THR A 85 11.38 2.60 1.62
N THR A 86 12.29 3.26 2.35
CA THR A 86 13.30 4.16 1.79
C THR A 86 14.69 3.60 1.95
N LEU A 87 15.50 3.70 0.91
CA LEU A 87 16.90 3.28 0.92
C LEU A 87 17.79 4.24 0.12
N ILE A 88 19.10 4.20 0.42
CA ILE A 88 20.14 4.94 -0.29
C ILE A 88 21.22 3.94 -0.73
N TRP A 89 21.72 4.11 -1.96
CA TRP A 89 22.80 3.28 -2.49
C TRP A 89 23.82 4.09 -3.27
N ASP A 90 24.99 3.52 -3.43
CA ASP A 90 26.10 4.10 -4.18
C ASP A 90 25.87 3.94 -5.69
N ALA A 91 25.90 5.05 -6.43
CA ALA A 91 25.54 5.09 -7.85
C ALA A 91 26.51 4.28 -8.75
N GLU A 92 27.79 4.16 -8.37
CA GLU A 92 28.79 3.46 -9.16
C GLU A 92 28.75 1.94 -8.92
N SER A 93 28.64 1.54 -7.65
CA SER A 93 28.72 0.11 -7.27
C SER A 93 27.37 -0.57 -7.10
N GLY A 94 26.26 0.17 -7.08
CA GLY A 94 24.92 -0.35 -6.79
C GLY A 94 24.75 -0.87 -5.35
N ARG A 95 25.65 -0.54 -4.41
CA ARG A 95 25.61 -1.11 -3.05
C ARG A 95 24.83 -0.22 -2.09
N PRO A 96 23.86 -0.77 -1.35
CA PRO A 96 23.17 -0.04 -0.30
C PRO A 96 24.15 0.49 0.76
N VAL A 97 23.92 1.71 1.24
CA VAL A 97 24.71 2.33 2.33
C VAL A 97 24.21 1.87 3.70
N HIS A 98 22.94 1.49 3.79
CA HIS A 98 22.26 1.03 5.00
C HIS A 98 21.13 0.07 4.61
N ASN A 99 20.56 -0.66 5.57
CA ASN A 99 19.28 -1.33 5.38
C ASN A 99 18.20 -0.31 4.98
N ALA A 100 17.20 -0.75 4.24
CA ALA A 100 16.03 0.06 3.93
C ALA A 100 15.22 0.33 5.20
N LEU A 101 14.78 1.59 5.40
CA LEU A 101 13.89 1.94 6.49
C LEU A 101 12.45 1.71 6.06
N VAL A 102 11.78 0.77 6.72
CA VAL A 102 10.44 0.32 6.35
C VAL A 102 9.40 1.41 6.66
N TRP A 103 8.30 1.43 5.93
CA TRP A 103 7.18 2.34 6.15
C TRP A 103 6.62 2.30 7.60
N GLN A 104 6.78 1.19 8.30
CA GLN A 104 6.38 1.00 9.70
C GLN A 104 7.37 1.60 10.71
N ASP A 105 8.57 2.01 10.27
CA ASP A 105 9.61 2.53 11.14
C ASP A 105 9.22 3.86 11.76
N ARG A 106 9.43 4.03 13.05
CA ARG A 106 9.05 5.21 13.83
C ARG A 106 10.24 6.01 14.36
N ARG A 107 11.48 5.72 13.90
CA ARG A 107 12.69 6.40 14.40
C ARG A 107 12.74 7.90 14.11
N THR A 108 11.95 8.37 13.15
CA THR A 108 11.91 9.78 12.73
C THR A 108 10.71 10.55 13.31
N THR A 109 9.99 9.98 14.30
CA THR A 109 8.82 10.62 14.92
C THR A 109 9.19 11.98 15.54
N ASP A 110 10.34 12.09 16.22
CA ASP A 110 10.79 13.37 16.82
C ASP A 110 10.94 14.46 15.74
N ARG A 111 11.40 14.11 14.52
CA ARG A 111 11.50 15.06 13.40
C ARG A 111 10.13 15.52 12.90
N VAL A 112 9.14 14.64 12.93
CA VAL A 112 7.75 15.01 12.59
C VAL A 112 7.18 15.99 13.61
N GLU A 113 7.39 15.74 14.90
CA GLU A 113 6.98 16.67 15.98
C GLU A 113 7.65 18.06 15.80
N GLU A 114 8.92 18.11 15.42
CA GLU A 114 9.62 19.38 15.11
C GLU A 114 8.97 20.13 13.93
N LEU A 115 8.55 19.43 12.88
CA LEU A 115 7.85 20.04 11.73
C LEU A 115 6.49 20.62 12.14
N GLU A 116 5.73 19.89 12.96
CA GLU A 116 4.45 20.34 13.49
C GLU A 116 4.61 21.57 14.40
N GLU A 117 5.56 21.54 15.36
CA GLU A 117 5.88 22.66 16.25
C GLU A 117 6.34 23.89 15.47
N ALA A 118 7.07 23.70 14.36
CA ALA A 118 7.49 24.77 13.46
C ALA A 118 6.35 25.32 12.56
N GLY A 119 5.16 24.70 12.59
CA GLY A 119 4.01 25.10 11.79
C GLY A 119 4.17 24.80 10.29
N LYS A 120 4.93 23.74 9.94
CA LYS A 120 5.19 23.33 8.55
C LYS A 120 4.14 22.37 7.98
N ALA A 121 3.33 21.75 8.84
CA ALA A 121 2.39 20.71 8.45
C ALA A 121 1.45 21.10 7.31
N ASP A 122 0.82 22.28 7.42
CA ASP A 122 -0.14 22.77 6.41
C ASP A 122 0.54 23.00 5.04
N ALA A 123 1.80 23.52 5.04
CA ALA A 123 2.52 23.77 3.82
C ALA A 123 2.96 22.45 3.12
N ILE A 124 3.38 21.46 3.89
CA ILE A 124 3.70 20.12 3.39
C ILE A 124 2.44 19.47 2.80
N ARG A 125 1.34 19.49 3.56
CA ARG A 125 0.08 18.92 3.12
C ARG A 125 -0.45 19.56 1.84
N ALA A 126 -0.41 20.88 1.75
CA ALA A 126 -0.90 21.60 0.59
C ALA A 126 -0.18 21.25 -0.72
N LYS A 127 1.11 20.85 -0.65
CA LYS A 127 1.89 20.44 -1.83
C LYS A 127 1.80 18.93 -2.11
N THR A 128 1.81 18.14 -1.07
CA THR A 128 1.98 16.67 -1.18
C THR A 128 0.69 15.88 -1.01
N GLY A 129 -0.35 16.49 -0.47
CA GLY A 129 -1.59 15.81 -0.04
C GLY A 129 -1.42 14.95 1.23
N LEU A 130 -0.22 14.95 1.84
CA LEU A 130 0.14 14.07 2.95
C LEU A 130 0.22 14.83 4.28
N GLN A 131 -0.25 14.20 5.35
CA GLN A 131 0.04 14.67 6.71
C GLN A 131 1.51 14.34 7.04
N PRO A 132 2.28 15.22 7.68
CA PRO A 132 3.61 14.85 8.17
C PRO A 132 3.52 13.65 9.11
N ASP A 133 4.20 12.58 8.76
CA ASP A 133 4.32 11.34 9.58
C ASP A 133 5.64 10.63 9.25
N ALA A 134 6.19 9.92 10.23
CA ALA A 134 7.35 9.04 10.05
C ALA A 134 7.10 7.91 9.02
N TYR A 135 5.84 7.69 8.66
CA TYR A 135 5.39 6.77 7.61
C TYR A 135 6.04 7.08 6.26
N PHE A 136 6.15 8.36 5.88
CA PHE A 136 6.60 8.79 4.56
C PHE A 136 8.12 8.84 4.39
N ALA A 137 8.62 8.93 3.14
CA ALA A 137 10.02 8.70 2.81
C ALA A 137 10.97 9.85 3.21
N ALA A 138 10.54 11.11 3.19
CA ALA A 138 11.43 12.27 3.36
C ALA A 138 12.24 12.24 4.65
N THR A 139 11.59 12.04 5.80
CA THR A 139 12.27 11.99 7.12
C THR A 139 13.22 10.80 7.23
N LYS A 140 12.92 9.67 6.55
CA LYS A 140 13.80 8.50 6.49
C LYS A 140 15.04 8.77 5.64
N ALA A 141 14.89 9.45 4.49
CA ALA A 141 16.01 9.86 3.64
C ALA A 141 16.94 10.83 4.38
N GLU A 142 16.38 11.87 5.05
CA GLU A 142 17.11 12.79 5.93
C GLU A 142 17.88 12.04 7.01
N TRP A 143 17.21 11.11 7.71
CA TRP A 143 17.83 10.31 8.76
C TRP A 143 18.97 9.44 8.24
N LEU A 144 18.81 8.78 7.09
CA LEU A 144 19.85 7.95 6.47
C LEU A 144 21.09 8.77 6.13
N LEU A 145 20.94 9.98 5.60
CA LEU A 145 22.06 10.87 5.27
C LEU A 145 22.82 11.31 6.51
N ASP A 146 22.16 11.46 7.65
CA ASP A 146 22.77 11.92 8.90
C ASP A 146 23.36 10.80 9.75
N ASN A 147 22.75 9.61 9.73
CA ASN A 147 22.99 8.58 10.74
C ASN A 147 23.49 7.25 10.17
N ALA A 148 23.37 6.99 8.85
CA ALA A 148 23.81 5.73 8.31
C ALA A 148 25.32 5.56 8.49
N GLU A 149 25.71 4.55 9.25
CA GLU A 149 27.08 4.05 9.20
C GLU A 149 27.21 3.22 7.92
N PRO A 150 28.15 3.56 7.01
CA PRO A 150 28.33 2.82 5.77
C PRO A 150 28.65 1.35 6.06
N LEU A 151 27.66 0.48 5.97
CA LEU A 151 27.78 -0.94 6.34
C LEU A 151 28.84 -1.68 5.50
N LYS A 152 29.12 -1.21 4.29
CA LYS A 152 29.93 -1.98 3.31
C LYS A 152 30.87 -1.13 2.45
N LEU A 153 30.84 0.20 2.54
CA LEU A 153 31.74 1.06 1.77
C LEU A 153 33.08 1.23 2.52
N ALA A 154 34.07 0.42 2.17
CA ALA A 154 35.38 0.49 2.80
C ALA A 154 36.00 1.90 2.66
N GLY A 155 36.12 2.63 3.79
CA GLY A 155 36.78 3.93 3.87
C GLY A 155 35.87 5.15 3.95
N SER A 156 34.55 5.02 3.82
CA SER A 156 33.60 6.13 3.97
C SER A 156 33.24 6.37 5.44
N ARG A 157 33.03 7.63 5.82
CA ARG A 157 32.49 8.04 7.13
C ARG A 157 31.08 8.57 6.93
N ALA A 158 30.24 8.48 7.95
CA ALA A 158 28.88 9.06 7.91
C ALA A 158 28.90 10.56 7.53
N SER A 159 29.92 11.30 7.96
CA SER A 159 30.13 12.73 7.61
C SER A 159 30.34 12.99 6.10
N ASP A 160 30.61 11.97 5.32
CA ASP A 160 30.91 12.10 3.89
C ASP A 160 29.65 11.83 3.01
N LEU A 161 28.54 11.31 3.60
CA LEU A 161 27.36 10.94 2.82
C LEU A 161 26.65 12.14 2.21
N ARG A 162 26.47 13.22 2.96
CA ARG A 162 25.83 14.44 2.42
C ARG A 162 26.62 15.11 1.31
N ASP A 163 27.96 15.14 1.39
CA ASP A 163 28.79 15.67 0.32
C ASP A 163 28.70 14.78 -0.93
N ARG A 164 28.76 13.48 -0.76
CA ARG A 164 28.58 12.51 -1.85
C ARG A 164 27.19 12.58 -2.49
N ALA A 165 26.14 12.80 -1.66
CA ALA A 165 24.79 13.00 -2.14
C ALA A 165 24.67 14.25 -3.02
N ARG A 166 25.27 15.38 -2.60
CA ARG A 166 25.32 16.63 -3.40
C ARG A 166 26.10 16.49 -4.70
N ASP A 167 27.13 15.62 -4.71
CA ASP A 167 27.93 15.35 -5.90
C ASP A 167 27.26 14.29 -6.83
N GLY A 168 26.07 13.77 -6.48
CA GLY A 168 25.34 12.76 -7.26
C GLY A 168 25.97 11.36 -7.23
N GLU A 169 26.82 11.08 -6.24
CA GLU A 169 27.44 9.77 -6.05
C GLU A 169 26.55 8.77 -5.30
N LEU A 170 25.48 9.27 -4.67
CA LEU A 170 24.47 8.47 -3.98
C LEU A 170 23.12 8.67 -4.64
N LEU A 171 22.34 7.61 -4.68
CA LEU A 171 20.97 7.57 -5.18
C LEU A 171 20.03 7.25 -4.01
N VAL A 172 18.86 7.86 -3.98
CA VAL A 172 17.79 7.57 -3.03
C VAL A 172 16.56 7.09 -3.80
N GLY A 173 15.79 6.22 -3.20
CA GLY A 173 14.52 5.80 -3.75
C GLY A 173 13.71 4.96 -2.78
N THR A 174 12.52 4.65 -3.21
CA THR A 174 11.66 3.61 -2.67
C THR A 174 11.99 2.27 -3.33
N VAL A 175 11.30 1.22 -2.92
CA VAL A 175 11.65 -0.15 -3.37
C VAL A 175 11.50 -0.33 -4.87
N ASP A 176 10.53 0.34 -5.51
CA ASP A 176 10.38 0.36 -6.97
C ASP A 176 11.66 0.83 -7.68
N SER A 177 12.18 1.99 -7.26
CA SER A 177 13.42 2.54 -7.83
C SER A 177 14.61 1.58 -7.66
N TRP A 178 14.69 0.89 -6.53
CA TRP A 178 15.71 -0.13 -6.28
C TRP A 178 15.59 -1.32 -7.22
N LEU A 179 14.36 -1.82 -7.43
CA LEU A 179 14.10 -2.94 -8.34
C LEU A 179 14.35 -2.54 -9.80
N ILE A 180 13.87 -1.37 -10.23
CA ILE A 180 14.09 -0.84 -11.58
C ILE A 180 15.60 -0.67 -11.83
N TYR A 181 16.33 -0.08 -10.87
CA TYR A 181 17.78 0.10 -10.99
C TYR A 181 18.53 -1.22 -11.17
N ASN A 182 18.18 -2.25 -10.39
CA ASN A 182 18.83 -3.56 -10.50
C ASN A 182 18.43 -4.33 -11.76
N LEU A 183 17.21 -4.14 -12.27
CA LEU A 183 16.75 -4.77 -13.51
C LEU A 183 17.32 -4.11 -14.77
N THR A 184 17.44 -2.77 -14.77
CA THR A 184 17.64 -1.99 -16.01
C THR A 184 18.90 -1.10 -15.99
N GLY A 185 19.46 -0.83 -14.81
CA GLY A 185 20.53 0.15 -14.61
C GLY A 185 20.03 1.63 -14.57
N ASN A 186 18.73 1.88 -14.72
CA ASN A 186 18.15 3.22 -14.71
C ASN A 186 17.62 3.61 -13.32
N HIS A 187 17.85 4.85 -12.91
CA HIS A 187 17.34 5.40 -11.66
C HIS A 187 16.03 6.15 -11.91
N VAL A 188 14.92 5.43 -11.80
CA VAL A 188 13.57 5.89 -12.16
C VAL A 188 12.59 5.46 -11.08
N THR A 189 11.53 6.24 -10.87
CA THR A 189 10.34 5.92 -10.07
C THR A 189 9.09 6.28 -10.84
N ASP A 190 7.93 5.80 -10.39
CA ASP A 190 6.65 6.23 -10.94
C ASP A 190 6.02 7.38 -10.12
N VAL A 191 5.02 8.04 -10.71
CA VAL A 191 4.29 9.14 -10.07
C VAL A 191 3.60 8.73 -8.77
N THR A 192 3.17 7.47 -8.63
CA THR A 192 2.47 7.00 -7.42
C THR A 192 3.42 6.85 -6.26
N ASN A 193 4.60 6.25 -6.46
CA ASN A 193 5.65 6.15 -5.44
C ASN A 193 6.24 7.52 -5.11
N ALA A 194 6.49 8.38 -6.11
CA ALA A 194 6.95 9.75 -5.90
C ALA A 194 5.99 10.53 -5.00
N SER A 195 4.67 10.43 -5.21
CA SER A 195 3.65 11.11 -4.41
C SER A 195 3.64 10.70 -2.93
N ARG A 196 4.29 9.57 -2.57
CA ARG A 196 4.36 9.08 -1.17
C ARG A 196 5.64 9.50 -0.45
N THR A 197 6.45 10.36 -1.06
CA THR A 197 7.76 10.71 -0.48
C THR A 197 7.74 11.87 0.51
N MET A 198 6.74 12.75 0.48
CA MET A 198 6.73 14.11 1.07
C MET A 198 7.80 15.04 0.46
N LEU A 199 8.32 14.72 -0.73
CA LEU A 199 9.28 15.55 -1.48
C LEU A 199 8.71 15.99 -2.84
N TYR A 200 7.54 15.47 -3.22
CA TYR A 200 6.93 15.61 -4.53
C TYR A 200 5.66 16.48 -4.45
N ASP A 201 5.61 17.53 -5.26
CA ASP A 201 4.40 18.35 -5.42
C ASP A 201 3.45 17.64 -6.39
N ILE A 202 2.31 17.18 -5.87
CA ILE A 202 1.32 16.43 -6.66
C ILE A 202 0.52 17.30 -7.63
N HIS A 203 0.56 18.62 -7.48
CA HIS A 203 -0.12 19.56 -8.38
C HIS A 203 0.76 19.95 -9.56
N GLU A 204 2.08 20.18 -9.29
CA GLU A 204 3.07 20.51 -10.31
C GLU A 204 3.66 19.24 -10.96
N MET A 205 3.41 18.06 -10.38
CA MET A 205 3.96 16.76 -10.79
C MET A 205 5.48 16.77 -10.90
N ALA A 206 6.14 17.30 -9.87
CA ALA A 206 7.59 17.49 -9.82
C ALA A 206 8.14 17.42 -8.38
N TRP A 207 9.43 17.12 -8.25
CA TRP A 207 10.15 17.32 -6.99
C TRP A 207 10.10 18.79 -6.60
N ASP A 208 9.81 19.09 -5.33
CA ASP A 208 9.62 20.47 -4.84
C ASP A 208 10.88 20.98 -4.12
N ASP A 209 11.45 22.06 -4.63
CA ASP A 209 12.69 22.65 -4.10
C ASP A 209 12.60 23.04 -2.61
N GLU A 210 11.44 23.55 -2.14
CA GLU A 210 11.26 23.95 -0.74
C GLU A 210 11.19 22.73 0.19
N LEU A 211 10.57 21.63 -0.26
CA LEU A 211 10.54 20.37 0.48
C LEU A 211 11.94 19.73 0.50
N LEU A 212 12.67 19.75 -0.62
CA LEU A 212 14.04 19.26 -0.68
C LEU A 212 14.97 20.03 0.26
N GLU A 213 14.82 21.37 0.35
CA GLU A 213 15.56 22.20 1.30
C GLU A 213 15.16 21.89 2.75
N GLU A 214 13.85 21.70 3.05
CA GLU A 214 13.36 21.40 4.41
C GLU A 214 13.95 20.12 4.96
N PHE A 215 14.04 19.05 4.14
CA PHE A 215 14.58 17.75 4.54
C PHE A 215 16.07 17.57 4.21
N ASP A 216 16.74 18.61 3.66
CA ASP A 216 18.14 18.58 3.20
C ASP A 216 18.45 17.33 2.35
N VAL A 217 17.55 17.00 1.41
CA VAL A 217 17.71 15.93 0.42
C VAL A 217 18.16 16.56 -0.91
N PRO A 218 19.40 16.30 -1.38
CA PRO A 218 19.87 16.86 -2.64
C PRO A 218 19.11 16.32 -3.85
N GLU A 219 18.67 17.20 -4.75
CA GLU A 219 18.00 16.84 -6.01
C GLU A 219 18.83 15.84 -6.84
N ALA A 220 20.18 15.97 -6.80
CA ALA A 220 21.09 15.11 -7.55
C ALA A 220 20.98 13.60 -7.24
N MET A 221 20.35 13.23 -6.11
CA MET A 221 20.16 11.83 -5.72
C MET A 221 18.75 11.30 -5.96
N LEU A 222 17.84 12.12 -6.51
CA LEU A 222 16.44 11.73 -6.76
C LEU A 222 16.28 11.00 -8.11
N PRO A 223 15.35 10.04 -8.21
CA PRO A 223 15.05 9.35 -9.46
C PRO A 223 14.31 10.27 -10.46
N GLU A 224 14.42 9.95 -11.74
CA GLU A 224 13.49 10.48 -12.76
C GLU A 224 12.09 9.95 -12.47
N VAL A 225 11.08 10.83 -12.50
CA VAL A 225 9.68 10.44 -12.28
C VAL A 225 8.99 10.22 -13.62
N ARG A 226 8.30 9.09 -13.78
CA ARG A 226 7.61 8.68 -15.00
C ARG A 226 6.16 8.25 -14.75
N PRO A 227 5.32 8.18 -15.79
CA PRO A 227 3.97 7.63 -15.67
C PRO A 227 3.97 6.19 -15.15
N SER A 228 2.92 5.77 -14.45
CA SER A 228 2.79 4.40 -13.90
C SER A 228 2.69 3.32 -14.98
N SER A 229 2.14 3.66 -16.15
CA SER A 229 2.18 2.86 -17.39
C SER A 229 2.92 3.68 -18.44
N ASP A 230 4.15 3.30 -18.76
CA ASP A 230 5.07 4.12 -19.55
C ASP A 230 5.45 3.47 -20.89
N GLU A 231 4.96 4.06 -21.99
CA GLU A 231 5.27 3.63 -23.36
C GLU A 231 6.75 3.84 -23.75
N GLU A 232 7.49 4.69 -23.03
CA GLU A 232 8.93 4.89 -23.22
C GLU A 232 9.77 3.92 -22.39
N PHE A 233 9.13 3.16 -21.49
CA PHE A 233 9.67 2.15 -20.58
C PHE A 233 10.64 2.72 -19.53
N TYR A 234 10.66 2.12 -18.36
CA TYR A 234 11.68 2.41 -17.33
C TYR A 234 13.07 1.88 -17.70
N GLY A 235 13.11 1.00 -18.70
CA GLY A 235 14.29 0.38 -19.26
C GLY A 235 14.03 -1.05 -19.69
N HIS A 236 15.09 -1.78 -19.98
CA HIS A 236 15.04 -3.20 -20.35
C HIS A 236 15.95 -4.02 -19.44
N THR A 237 15.59 -5.26 -19.20
CA THR A 237 16.46 -6.20 -18.50
C THR A 237 17.72 -6.52 -19.35
N ASP A 238 18.84 -6.79 -18.66
CA ASP A 238 20.07 -7.18 -19.34
C ASP A 238 19.94 -8.61 -19.92
N PRO A 239 20.06 -8.79 -21.24
CA PRO A 239 20.01 -10.13 -21.85
C PRO A 239 21.16 -11.06 -21.41
N ASP A 240 22.25 -10.52 -20.89
CA ASP A 240 23.35 -11.28 -20.29
C ASP A 240 23.17 -11.47 -18.76
N GLY A 241 22.10 -10.90 -18.17
CA GLY A 241 21.74 -10.99 -16.76
C GLY A 241 21.02 -12.30 -16.39
N PHE A 242 20.46 -12.33 -15.17
CA PHE A 242 19.82 -13.54 -14.61
C PHE A 242 18.62 -14.04 -15.43
N LEU A 243 17.87 -13.11 -16.06
CA LEU A 243 16.70 -13.43 -16.88
C LEU A 243 17.07 -14.05 -18.24
N GLY A 244 18.24 -13.71 -18.78
CA GLY A 244 18.72 -14.22 -20.08
C GLY A 244 17.93 -13.73 -21.29
N ALA A 245 17.13 -12.67 -21.13
CA ALA A 245 16.32 -12.05 -22.18
C ALA A 245 16.25 -10.53 -21.96
N GLU A 246 16.07 -9.78 -23.06
CA GLU A 246 15.79 -8.35 -23.03
C GLU A 246 14.26 -8.15 -22.95
N VAL A 247 13.76 -7.83 -21.75
CA VAL A 247 12.32 -7.63 -21.49
C VAL A 247 12.11 -6.20 -21.00
N PRO A 248 11.14 -5.43 -21.56
CA PRO A 248 10.85 -4.08 -21.09
C PRO A 248 10.25 -4.11 -19.68
N VAL A 249 10.72 -3.23 -18.81
CA VAL A 249 10.05 -2.85 -17.55
C VAL A 249 9.22 -1.62 -17.87
N ALA A 250 7.89 -1.76 -17.90
CA ALA A 250 7.00 -0.78 -18.52
C ALA A 250 5.85 -0.30 -17.61
N GLY A 251 5.74 -0.86 -16.41
CA GLY A 251 4.75 -0.46 -15.41
C GLY A 251 5.34 -0.46 -14.01
N ALA A 252 5.04 0.56 -13.21
CA ALA A 252 5.34 0.60 -11.79
C ALA A 252 4.24 1.35 -11.04
N LEU A 253 3.82 0.81 -9.88
CA LEU A 253 2.84 1.43 -8.99
C LEU A 253 3.12 1.01 -7.55
N GLY A 254 2.88 1.92 -6.61
CA GLY A 254 2.77 1.54 -5.20
C GLY A 254 1.66 0.49 -5.00
N ASP A 255 1.80 -0.37 -4.00
CA ASP A 255 0.93 -1.54 -3.79
C ASP A 255 -0.57 -1.21 -3.78
N GLN A 256 -0.96 -0.13 -3.13
CA GLN A 256 -2.36 0.26 -3.01
C GLN A 256 -2.90 0.88 -4.32
N GLN A 257 -2.07 1.61 -5.04
CA GLN A 257 -2.38 2.12 -6.36
C GLN A 257 -2.44 0.99 -7.40
N ALA A 258 -1.54 0.02 -7.31
CA ALA A 258 -1.60 -1.18 -8.14
C ALA A 258 -2.89 -1.97 -7.90
N ALA A 259 -3.32 -2.12 -6.63
CA ALA A 259 -4.60 -2.73 -6.31
C ALA A 259 -5.78 -1.93 -6.88
N LEU A 260 -5.75 -0.58 -6.83
CA LEU A 260 -6.76 0.28 -7.46
C LEU A 260 -6.85 0.02 -8.98
N PHE A 261 -5.69 -0.04 -9.64
CA PHE A 261 -5.58 -0.31 -11.07
C PHE A 261 -6.02 -1.73 -11.44
N GLY A 262 -5.60 -2.74 -10.66
CA GLY A 262 -5.96 -4.15 -10.86
C GLY A 262 -7.44 -4.46 -10.57
N GLN A 263 -8.06 -3.68 -9.70
CA GLN A 263 -9.51 -3.69 -9.47
C GLN A 263 -10.26 -2.89 -10.56
N THR A 264 -9.57 -2.38 -11.57
CA THR A 264 -10.16 -1.59 -12.66
C THR A 264 -10.94 -0.35 -12.20
N CYS A 265 -10.49 0.29 -11.12
CA CYS A 265 -11.07 1.52 -10.58
C CYS A 265 -10.58 2.74 -11.40
N PHE A 266 -11.03 2.85 -12.66
CA PHE A 266 -10.54 3.84 -13.61
C PHE A 266 -11.39 5.12 -13.68
N ASP A 267 -12.63 5.05 -13.22
CA ASP A 267 -13.55 6.20 -13.28
C ASP A 267 -13.61 6.90 -11.90
N GLU A 268 -13.93 8.20 -11.92
CA GLU A 268 -14.17 9.00 -10.72
C GLU A 268 -15.30 8.37 -9.88
N GLY A 269 -15.05 8.17 -8.58
CA GLY A 269 -15.96 7.50 -7.64
C GLY A 269 -15.76 5.99 -7.55
N ASP A 270 -14.99 5.36 -8.47
CA ASP A 270 -14.60 3.96 -8.32
C ASP A 270 -13.72 3.80 -7.08
N ALA A 271 -14.00 2.77 -6.28
CA ALA A 271 -13.30 2.57 -5.02
C ALA A 271 -12.96 1.10 -4.76
N LYS A 272 -11.86 0.91 -4.06
CA LYS A 272 -11.42 -0.40 -3.57
C LYS A 272 -11.04 -0.36 -2.10
N ASN A 273 -11.16 -1.50 -1.42
CA ASN A 273 -10.59 -1.69 -0.09
C ASN A 273 -9.81 -3.01 -0.01
N THR A 274 -8.51 -2.93 0.26
CA THR A 274 -7.64 -4.10 0.43
C THR A 274 -7.54 -4.44 1.92
N TYR A 275 -7.99 -5.64 2.29
CA TYR A 275 -8.01 -6.14 3.67
C TYR A 275 -6.80 -7.05 3.95
N GLY A 276 -5.68 -6.43 4.34
CA GLY A 276 -4.48 -7.10 4.83
C GLY A 276 -4.40 -7.13 6.36
N THR A 277 -3.21 -6.95 6.92
CA THR A 277 -2.99 -6.73 8.38
C THR A 277 -3.77 -5.51 8.87
N GLY A 278 -3.71 -4.40 8.13
CA GLY A 278 -4.65 -3.27 8.14
C GLY A 278 -5.51 -3.28 6.87
N SER A 279 -6.25 -2.21 6.63
CA SER A 279 -6.98 -1.99 5.38
C SER A 279 -6.63 -0.65 4.78
N PHE A 280 -6.65 -0.62 3.45
CA PHE A 280 -6.41 0.59 2.69
C PHE A 280 -7.56 0.80 1.71
N TYR A 281 -8.37 1.80 2.00
CA TYR A 281 -9.47 2.22 1.16
C TYR A 281 -8.99 3.35 0.25
N LEU A 282 -9.08 3.16 -1.06
CA LEU A 282 -8.78 4.18 -2.06
C LEU A 282 -10.00 4.42 -2.94
N MET A 283 -10.28 5.70 -3.20
CA MET A 283 -11.28 6.16 -4.15
C MET A 283 -10.60 7.00 -5.22
N ASN A 284 -10.82 6.68 -6.49
CA ASN A 284 -10.40 7.50 -7.62
C ASN A 284 -11.20 8.81 -7.64
N THR A 285 -10.52 9.95 -7.63
CA THR A 285 -11.13 11.29 -7.68
C THR A 285 -10.99 11.96 -9.05
N GLY A 286 -10.60 11.19 -10.08
CA GLY A 286 -10.39 11.70 -11.41
C GLY A 286 -9.16 12.62 -11.51
N GLU A 287 -9.26 13.68 -12.29
CA GLU A 287 -8.17 14.63 -12.54
C GLU A 287 -8.05 15.71 -11.44
N GLU A 288 -8.84 15.65 -10.38
CA GLU A 288 -8.84 16.61 -9.29
C GLU A 288 -8.16 16.06 -8.05
N ALA A 289 -7.11 16.73 -7.58
CA ALA A 289 -6.47 16.45 -6.28
C ALA A 289 -7.37 17.02 -5.17
N VAL A 290 -8.32 16.22 -4.69
CA VAL A 290 -9.27 16.63 -3.65
C VAL A 290 -8.54 16.78 -2.32
N GLU A 291 -8.60 17.97 -1.72
CA GLU A 291 -8.10 18.20 -0.36
C GLU A 291 -9.11 17.67 0.67
N SER A 292 -8.64 16.85 1.60
CA SER A 292 -9.51 16.26 2.62
C SER A 292 -9.61 17.14 3.87
N ASP A 293 -10.83 17.47 4.28
CA ASP A 293 -11.13 18.08 5.58
C ASP A 293 -11.37 17.04 6.69
N HIS A 294 -11.48 15.76 6.32
CA HIS A 294 -11.85 14.66 7.24
C HIS A 294 -10.66 13.69 7.52
N GLY A 295 -9.43 14.15 7.33
CA GLY A 295 -8.24 13.37 7.75
C GLY A 295 -7.83 12.26 6.77
N LEU A 296 -8.31 12.28 5.54
CA LEU A 296 -7.82 11.38 4.49
C LEU A 296 -6.53 11.94 3.86
N LEU A 297 -5.82 11.08 3.15
CA LEU A 297 -4.66 11.48 2.35
C LEU A 297 -5.09 11.69 0.90
N THR A 298 -4.54 12.72 0.26
CA THR A 298 -4.62 12.90 -1.19
C THR A 298 -3.34 12.36 -1.81
N THR A 299 -3.45 11.54 -2.83
CA THR A 299 -2.30 10.90 -3.48
C THR A 299 -2.52 10.78 -4.98
N VAL A 300 -1.46 10.55 -5.75
CA VAL A 300 -1.61 10.16 -7.15
C VAL A 300 -2.12 8.71 -7.19
N GLY A 301 -3.23 8.48 -7.89
CA GLY A 301 -3.81 7.16 -8.10
C GLY A 301 -3.04 6.37 -9.17
N PHE A 302 -2.86 6.97 -10.34
CA PHE A 302 -2.02 6.46 -11.45
C PHE A 302 -1.89 7.50 -12.57
N GLN A 303 -0.97 7.25 -13.49
CA GLN A 303 -0.87 7.98 -14.75
C GLN A 303 -0.50 7.01 -15.87
N MET A 304 -1.15 7.13 -17.02
CA MET A 304 -0.76 6.46 -18.27
C MET A 304 -0.04 7.45 -19.17
N SER A 305 0.91 6.97 -19.99
CA SER A 305 1.64 7.82 -20.96
C SER A 305 0.69 8.62 -21.84
N GLY A 306 0.89 9.94 -21.87
CA GLY A 306 0.10 10.86 -22.70
C GLY A 306 -1.31 11.18 -22.16
N GLU A 307 -1.73 10.57 -21.04
CA GLU A 307 -3.01 10.83 -20.42
C GLU A 307 -2.85 11.73 -19.18
N PRO A 308 -3.92 12.44 -18.76
CA PRO A 308 -3.93 13.18 -17.49
C PRO A 308 -3.69 12.27 -16.30
N VAL A 309 -3.05 12.82 -15.25
CA VAL A 309 -2.90 12.12 -13.97
C VAL A 309 -4.28 11.89 -13.33
N GLN A 310 -4.44 10.72 -12.72
CA GLN A 310 -5.60 10.40 -11.90
C GLN A 310 -5.19 10.45 -10.42
N TYR A 311 -5.99 11.14 -9.62
CA TYR A 311 -5.77 11.25 -8.18
C TYR A 311 -6.65 10.27 -7.41
N ALA A 312 -6.32 10.07 -6.16
CA ALA A 312 -7.12 9.27 -5.24
C ALA A 312 -7.12 9.86 -3.83
N LEU A 313 -8.24 9.71 -3.13
CA LEU A 313 -8.28 9.80 -1.68
C LEU A 313 -7.94 8.46 -1.07
N GLU A 314 -7.15 8.47 0.01
CA GLU A 314 -6.75 7.26 0.74
C GLU A 314 -7.09 7.37 2.22
N GLY A 315 -7.80 6.35 2.73
CA GLY A 315 -8.01 6.12 4.16
C GLY A 315 -7.31 4.84 4.61
N SER A 316 -6.47 4.97 5.64
CA SER A 316 -5.69 3.86 6.18
C SER A 316 -6.25 3.40 7.52
N ILE A 317 -6.64 2.14 7.63
CA ILE A 317 -7.07 1.46 8.85
C ILE A 317 -5.94 0.54 9.30
N PHE A 318 -5.30 0.83 10.43
CA PHE A 318 -4.08 0.13 10.85
C PHE A 318 -4.30 -1.32 11.28
N VAL A 319 -5.50 -1.66 11.76
CA VAL A 319 -5.79 -2.96 12.36
C VAL A 319 -7.07 -3.56 11.80
N THR A 320 -6.94 -4.55 10.93
CA THR A 320 -8.03 -5.32 10.32
C THR A 320 -7.78 -6.82 10.50
N GLY A 321 -6.93 -7.42 9.67
CA GLY A 321 -6.50 -8.81 9.81
C GLY A 321 -5.78 -9.06 11.13
N ALA A 322 -5.00 -8.10 11.61
CA ALA A 322 -4.34 -8.15 12.91
C ALA A 322 -5.34 -8.29 14.09
N ALA A 323 -6.57 -7.78 13.96
CA ALA A 323 -7.60 -8.02 14.98
C ALA A 323 -8.08 -9.49 15.00
N ILE A 324 -8.09 -10.13 13.83
CA ILE A 324 -8.43 -11.55 13.72
C ILE A 324 -7.28 -12.41 14.25
N GLU A 325 -6.03 -12.06 13.93
CA GLU A 325 -4.83 -12.73 14.48
C GLU A 325 -4.79 -12.61 16.00
N TRP A 326 -5.11 -11.44 16.56
CA TRP A 326 -5.21 -11.26 18.00
C TRP A 326 -6.24 -12.20 18.64
N LEU A 327 -7.39 -12.47 17.99
CA LEU A 327 -8.34 -13.45 18.51
C LEU A 327 -7.74 -14.87 18.58
N GLU A 328 -6.83 -15.24 17.67
CA GLU A 328 -6.07 -16.49 17.71
C GLU A 328 -5.05 -16.49 18.86
N ASP A 329 -4.27 -15.41 18.99
CA ASP A 329 -3.23 -15.25 20.00
C ASP A 329 -3.76 -15.35 21.45
N VAL A 330 -5.01 -14.88 21.66
CA VAL A 330 -5.68 -14.98 22.97
C VAL A 330 -6.60 -16.21 23.12
N ASP A 331 -6.48 -17.20 22.23
CA ASP A 331 -7.21 -18.46 22.26
C ASP A 331 -8.76 -18.33 22.17
N LEU A 332 -9.28 -17.23 21.62
CA LEU A 332 -10.72 -17.09 21.36
C LEU A 332 -11.17 -17.88 20.14
N ILE A 333 -10.30 -18.02 19.15
CA ILE A 333 -10.45 -18.86 17.96
C ILE A 333 -9.17 -19.68 17.75
N THR A 334 -9.21 -20.68 16.87
CA THR A 334 -8.03 -21.49 16.52
C THR A 334 -7.54 -21.25 15.09
N ASN A 335 -8.33 -20.54 14.29
CA ASN A 335 -7.98 -20.05 12.95
C ASN A 335 -9.04 -19.04 12.49
N ALA A 336 -8.67 -18.18 11.57
CA ALA A 336 -9.52 -17.11 11.02
C ALA A 336 -10.87 -17.63 10.46
N ALA A 337 -10.92 -18.83 9.88
CA ALA A 337 -12.14 -19.38 9.30
C ALA A 337 -13.27 -19.61 10.33
N GLN A 338 -12.94 -19.77 11.62
CA GLN A 338 -13.95 -19.92 12.68
C GLN A 338 -14.73 -18.63 12.97
N THR A 339 -14.22 -17.46 12.58
CA THR A 339 -14.86 -16.17 12.89
C THR A 339 -16.27 -16.10 12.31
N ALA A 340 -16.47 -16.54 11.07
CA ALA A 340 -17.79 -16.54 10.41
C ALA A 340 -18.81 -17.43 11.13
N GLU A 341 -18.42 -18.63 11.56
CA GLU A 341 -19.30 -19.56 12.27
C GLU A 341 -19.70 -19.00 13.63
N LEU A 342 -18.72 -18.52 14.40
CA LEU A 342 -18.95 -17.97 15.73
C LEU A 342 -19.81 -16.70 15.68
N ALA A 343 -19.56 -15.80 14.72
CA ALA A 343 -20.34 -14.59 14.54
C ALA A 343 -21.80 -14.89 14.19
N ARG A 344 -22.05 -15.89 13.31
CA ARG A 344 -23.41 -16.34 12.96
C ARG A 344 -24.13 -17.09 14.08
N SER A 345 -23.42 -17.59 15.10
CA SER A 345 -24.01 -18.32 16.22
C SER A 345 -24.71 -17.45 17.24
N VAL A 346 -24.64 -16.13 17.09
CA VAL A 346 -25.31 -15.13 17.92
C VAL A 346 -26.06 -14.13 17.03
N ASP A 347 -27.23 -13.68 17.49
CA ASP A 347 -28.07 -12.75 16.72
C ASP A 347 -27.47 -11.32 16.67
N SER A 348 -26.69 -10.94 17.69
CA SER A 348 -26.04 -9.62 17.83
C SER A 348 -24.81 -9.71 18.73
N THR A 349 -24.08 -8.61 18.88
CA THR A 349 -23.00 -8.48 19.88
C THR A 349 -23.51 -8.27 21.31
N ASP A 350 -24.83 -8.17 21.50
CA ASP A 350 -25.45 -7.83 22.78
C ASP A 350 -24.94 -6.48 23.36
N GLY A 351 -24.59 -5.54 22.46
CA GLY A 351 -24.07 -4.21 22.81
C GLY A 351 -22.60 -4.19 23.15
N VAL A 352 -21.85 -5.24 22.84
CA VAL A 352 -20.39 -5.26 22.92
C VAL A 352 -19.80 -4.61 21.66
N TYR A 353 -18.87 -3.68 21.83
CA TYR A 353 -18.07 -3.06 20.77
C TYR A 353 -16.59 -3.32 21.05
N MET A 354 -15.85 -3.62 20.01
CA MET A 354 -14.40 -3.76 20.00
C MET A 354 -13.80 -2.65 19.16
N VAL A 355 -12.90 -1.85 19.72
CA VAL A 355 -12.08 -0.88 18.99
C VAL A 355 -10.67 -1.44 18.92
N PRO A 356 -10.21 -1.90 17.75
CA PRO A 356 -8.92 -2.62 17.63
C PRO A 356 -7.73 -1.66 17.45
N ALA A 357 -7.61 -0.64 18.28
CA ALA A 357 -6.56 0.37 18.23
C ALA A 357 -5.23 -0.14 18.83
N PHE A 358 -4.70 -1.30 18.38
CA PHE A 358 -3.51 -1.93 18.99
C PHE A 358 -2.25 -1.09 18.81
N THR A 359 -2.16 -0.35 17.70
CA THR A 359 -1.05 0.55 17.34
C THR A 359 -1.51 2.00 17.16
N GLY A 360 -2.61 2.38 17.81
CA GLY A 360 -3.32 3.63 17.56
C GLY A 360 -4.42 3.48 16.52
N LEU A 361 -5.07 4.59 16.17
CA LEU A 361 -6.06 4.71 15.11
C LEU A 361 -5.48 5.54 13.96
N GLY A 362 -5.72 5.09 12.72
CA GLY A 362 -5.45 5.84 11.51
C GLY A 362 -6.58 6.81 11.16
N ALA A 363 -6.80 7.04 9.86
CA ALA A 363 -7.88 7.88 9.38
C ALA A 363 -9.25 7.39 9.89
N PRO A 364 -10.21 8.30 10.18
CA PRO A 364 -10.09 9.74 10.20
C PRO A 364 -9.53 10.30 11.51
N HIS A 365 -9.27 9.47 12.52
CA HIS A 365 -9.00 9.88 13.90
C HIS A 365 -7.56 10.34 14.16
N TRP A 366 -6.56 9.72 13.50
CA TRP A 366 -5.12 9.99 13.64
C TRP A 366 -4.63 10.07 15.09
N ASP A 367 -5.04 9.12 15.93
CA ASP A 367 -4.62 9.05 17.34
C ASP A 367 -3.66 7.88 17.58
N GLY A 368 -2.35 8.17 17.59
CA GLY A 368 -1.31 7.19 17.92
C GLY A 368 -1.30 6.72 19.38
N ARG A 369 -2.04 7.44 20.27
CA ARG A 369 -2.17 7.09 21.70
C ARG A 369 -3.42 6.28 22.01
N ALA A 370 -4.35 6.14 21.07
CA ALA A 370 -5.49 5.24 21.20
C ALA A 370 -5.01 3.79 21.45
N ARG A 371 -5.76 3.01 22.20
CA ARG A 371 -5.45 1.59 22.48
C ARG A 371 -6.70 0.72 22.36
N GLY A 372 -6.45 -0.56 22.01
CA GLY A 372 -7.50 -1.57 21.87
C GLY A 372 -8.44 -1.60 23.08
N THR A 373 -9.74 -1.45 22.83
CA THR A 373 -10.74 -1.30 23.89
C THR A 373 -11.97 -2.16 23.60
N ILE A 374 -12.49 -2.87 24.59
CA ILE A 374 -13.76 -3.58 24.50
C ILE A 374 -14.74 -2.96 25.51
N VAL A 375 -15.87 -2.49 25.03
CA VAL A 375 -16.91 -1.88 25.86
C VAL A 375 -18.23 -2.65 25.77
N GLY A 376 -19.16 -2.40 26.70
CA GLY A 376 -20.51 -2.98 26.66
C GLY A 376 -20.62 -4.41 27.22
N MET A 377 -19.54 -5.02 27.73
CA MET A 377 -19.57 -6.38 28.29
C MET A 377 -20.49 -6.48 29.51
N THR A 378 -21.25 -7.56 29.56
CA THR A 378 -22.09 -7.98 30.68
C THR A 378 -21.69 -9.37 31.16
N ARG A 379 -22.30 -9.85 32.24
CA ARG A 379 -22.07 -11.24 32.68
C ARG A 379 -22.55 -12.27 31.63
N GLY A 380 -23.45 -11.91 30.73
CA GLY A 380 -23.94 -12.76 29.65
C GLY A 380 -23.04 -12.80 28.42
N THR A 381 -22.04 -11.91 28.34
CA THR A 381 -21.12 -11.85 27.22
C THR A 381 -20.33 -13.15 27.08
N ARG A 382 -20.29 -13.69 25.89
CA ARG A 382 -19.57 -14.90 25.50
C ARG A 382 -18.53 -14.58 24.43
N LYS A 383 -17.61 -15.51 24.15
CA LYS A 383 -16.59 -15.32 23.13
C LYS A 383 -17.17 -15.02 21.74
N GLU A 384 -18.34 -15.62 21.41
CA GLU A 384 -19.02 -15.39 20.12
C GLU A 384 -19.41 -13.92 19.93
N HIS A 385 -19.80 -13.23 21.02
CA HIS A 385 -20.09 -11.79 20.99
C HIS A 385 -18.84 -10.96 20.74
N ILE A 386 -17.69 -11.35 21.30
CA ILE A 386 -16.40 -10.66 21.09
C ILE A 386 -15.93 -10.87 19.66
N VAL A 387 -15.96 -12.12 19.16
CA VAL A 387 -15.56 -12.43 17.78
C VAL A 387 -16.44 -11.66 16.77
N ARG A 388 -17.76 -11.61 17.00
CA ARG A 388 -18.67 -10.82 16.16
C ARG A 388 -18.38 -9.32 16.24
N ALA A 389 -18.15 -8.78 17.43
CA ALA A 389 -17.81 -7.38 17.62
C ALA A 389 -16.48 -6.98 16.92
N THR A 390 -15.53 -7.93 16.85
CA THR A 390 -14.29 -7.74 16.09
C THR A 390 -14.56 -7.65 14.59
N LEU A 391 -15.42 -8.50 14.01
CA LEU A 391 -15.82 -8.39 12.59
C LEU A 391 -16.63 -7.12 12.33
N GLU A 392 -17.57 -6.78 13.23
CA GLU A 392 -18.36 -5.54 13.13
C GLU A 392 -17.46 -4.29 13.17
N SER A 393 -16.38 -4.30 13.97
CA SER A 393 -15.43 -3.16 14.03
C SER A 393 -14.71 -2.91 12.71
N ILE A 394 -14.43 -3.95 11.93
CA ILE A 394 -13.85 -3.83 10.59
C ILE A 394 -14.82 -3.08 9.66
N ALA A 395 -16.11 -3.46 9.71
CA ALA A 395 -17.13 -2.82 8.91
C ALA A 395 -17.37 -1.35 9.33
N TYR A 396 -17.35 -1.06 10.62
CA TYR A 396 -17.52 0.30 11.14
C TYR A 396 -16.36 1.22 10.73
N GLN A 397 -15.11 0.78 10.91
CA GLN A 397 -13.95 1.57 10.46
C GLN A 397 -13.97 1.83 8.96
N THR A 398 -14.42 0.86 8.15
CA THR A 398 -14.58 1.07 6.70
C THR A 398 -15.67 2.10 6.41
N ARG A 399 -16.77 2.11 7.19
CA ARG A 399 -17.81 3.14 7.07
C ARG A 399 -17.31 4.53 7.46
N ASP A 400 -16.49 4.66 8.51
CA ASP A 400 -15.85 5.93 8.90
C ASP A 400 -15.10 6.53 7.71
N ILE A 401 -14.32 5.68 6.99
CA ILE A 401 -13.56 6.11 5.82
C ILE A 401 -14.47 6.45 4.63
N ALA A 402 -15.47 5.61 4.33
CA ALA A 402 -16.39 5.82 3.22
C ALA A 402 -17.16 7.14 3.38
N GLU A 403 -17.71 7.41 4.57
CA GLU A 403 -18.40 8.67 4.88
C GLU A 403 -17.48 9.89 4.76
N ALA A 404 -16.20 9.77 5.18
CA ALA A 404 -15.20 10.82 5.01
C ALA A 404 -14.90 11.07 3.52
N MET A 405 -14.73 10.00 2.71
CA MET A 405 -14.48 10.11 1.27
C MET A 405 -15.63 10.77 0.51
N GLU A 406 -16.87 10.38 0.81
CA GLU A 406 -18.05 10.98 0.20
C GLU A 406 -18.21 12.45 0.59
N ALA A 407 -17.89 12.80 1.86
CA ALA A 407 -17.95 14.17 2.33
C ALA A 407 -16.92 15.09 1.66
N ASP A 408 -15.69 14.58 1.41
CA ASP A 408 -14.61 15.35 0.81
C ASP A 408 -14.71 15.40 -0.73
N SER A 409 -14.99 14.28 -1.38
CA SER A 409 -15.04 14.20 -2.85
C SER A 409 -16.40 14.63 -3.45
N GLY A 410 -17.47 14.50 -2.67
CA GLY A 410 -18.85 14.65 -3.17
C GLY A 410 -19.28 13.50 -4.09
N ALA A 411 -18.46 12.48 -4.28
CA ALA A 411 -18.78 11.28 -5.07
C ALA A 411 -19.33 10.18 -4.16
N GLU A 412 -20.42 9.53 -4.58
CA GLU A 412 -21.03 8.39 -3.87
C GLU A 412 -20.43 7.09 -4.40
N THR A 413 -19.91 6.23 -3.52
CA THR A 413 -19.45 4.89 -3.88
C THR A 413 -20.64 3.97 -4.12
N THR A 414 -20.88 3.57 -5.35
CA THR A 414 -21.99 2.66 -5.71
C THR A 414 -21.62 1.19 -5.51
N THR A 415 -20.37 0.83 -5.80
CA THR A 415 -19.82 -0.52 -5.62
C THR A 415 -18.42 -0.41 -5.02
N LEU A 416 -18.20 -1.02 -3.86
CA LEU A 416 -16.87 -1.14 -3.26
C LEU A 416 -16.24 -2.48 -3.67
N ARG A 417 -15.16 -2.42 -4.43
CA ARG A 417 -14.37 -3.61 -4.81
C ARG A 417 -13.44 -3.99 -3.67
N VAL A 418 -13.38 -5.26 -3.33
CA VAL A 418 -12.63 -5.72 -2.15
C VAL A 418 -11.69 -6.87 -2.47
N ASP A 419 -10.51 -6.87 -1.84
CA ASP A 419 -9.52 -7.93 -1.95
C ASP A 419 -8.76 -8.15 -0.64
N GLY A 420 -7.80 -9.07 -0.66
CA GLY A 420 -6.99 -9.44 0.48
C GLY A 420 -7.54 -10.62 1.28
N GLY A 421 -6.78 -11.02 2.31
CA GLY A 421 -7.05 -12.29 3.02
C GLY A 421 -8.39 -12.36 3.76
N ALA A 422 -8.86 -11.26 4.32
CA ALA A 422 -10.07 -11.25 5.14
C ALA A 422 -11.38 -11.34 4.33
N VAL A 423 -11.36 -10.96 3.03
CA VAL A 423 -12.58 -11.01 2.18
C VAL A 423 -13.02 -12.44 1.80
N LYS A 424 -12.19 -13.46 2.10
CA LYS A 424 -12.59 -14.87 2.03
C LYS A 424 -13.71 -15.22 3.01
N ASN A 425 -13.96 -14.35 3.98
CA ASN A 425 -15.05 -14.45 4.94
C ASN A 425 -16.33 -13.81 4.38
N ASP A 426 -17.22 -14.60 3.79
CA ASP A 426 -18.51 -14.14 3.27
C ASP A 426 -19.41 -13.45 4.31
N PHE A 427 -19.24 -13.74 5.60
CA PHE A 427 -19.96 -13.02 6.66
C PHE A 427 -19.47 -11.58 6.78
N LEU A 428 -18.16 -11.36 6.70
CA LEU A 428 -17.58 -10.03 6.75
C LEU A 428 -18.00 -9.22 5.51
N CYS A 429 -17.94 -9.80 4.31
CA CYS A 429 -18.34 -9.10 3.09
C CYS A 429 -19.83 -8.70 3.12
N GLN A 430 -20.73 -9.61 3.55
CA GLN A 430 -22.14 -9.26 3.71
C GLN A 430 -22.36 -8.20 4.79
N LEU A 431 -21.68 -8.31 5.93
CA LEU A 431 -21.75 -7.30 6.99
C LEU A 431 -21.24 -5.94 6.50
N GLN A 432 -20.21 -5.95 5.67
CA GLN A 432 -19.66 -4.73 5.06
C GLN A 432 -20.72 -4.07 4.15
N ALA A 433 -21.37 -4.85 3.27
CA ALA A 433 -22.45 -4.36 2.42
C ALA A 433 -23.59 -3.78 3.27
N ASP A 434 -23.98 -4.50 4.32
CA ASP A 434 -25.06 -4.11 5.23
C ASP A 434 -24.75 -2.79 5.98
N ILE A 435 -23.52 -2.63 6.48
CA ILE A 435 -23.14 -1.45 7.28
C ILE A 435 -22.88 -0.23 6.39
N LEU A 436 -22.29 -0.40 5.21
CA LEU A 436 -22.06 0.67 4.26
C LEU A 436 -23.32 1.03 3.46
N GLN A 437 -24.32 0.16 3.37
CA GLN A 437 -25.46 0.24 2.44
C GLN A 437 -25.01 0.38 0.98
N THR A 438 -23.88 -0.26 0.64
CA THR A 438 -23.21 -0.22 -0.66
C THR A 438 -22.95 -1.65 -1.11
N GLU A 439 -23.07 -1.92 -2.41
CA GLU A 439 -22.70 -3.22 -3.00
C GLU A 439 -21.21 -3.50 -2.78
N ILE A 440 -20.88 -4.71 -2.35
CA ILE A 440 -19.49 -5.19 -2.23
C ILE A 440 -19.22 -6.21 -3.33
N ALA A 441 -18.20 -5.97 -4.15
CA ALA A 441 -17.80 -6.88 -5.23
C ALA A 441 -16.41 -7.49 -4.94
N ARG A 442 -16.37 -8.83 -4.88
CA ARG A 442 -15.13 -9.59 -4.72
C ARG A 442 -14.73 -10.22 -6.06
N PRO A 443 -13.49 -10.00 -6.54
CA PRO A 443 -13.03 -10.57 -7.81
C PRO A 443 -12.67 -12.06 -7.68
N GLU A 444 -12.59 -12.76 -8.83
CA GLU A 444 -12.06 -14.12 -8.91
C GLU A 444 -10.55 -14.17 -8.65
N VAL A 445 -9.80 -13.16 -9.08
CA VAL A 445 -8.35 -13.05 -8.86
C VAL A 445 -8.09 -12.30 -7.56
N ASP A 446 -7.64 -13.01 -6.54
CA ASP A 446 -7.35 -12.42 -5.20
C ASP A 446 -6.13 -11.47 -5.22
N GLU A 447 -5.19 -11.65 -6.17
CA GLU A 447 -3.89 -10.96 -6.23
C GLU A 447 -3.97 -9.72 -7.13
N THR A 448 -4.91 -8.84 -6.85
CA THR A 448 -5.21 -7.64 -7.64
C THR A 448 -4.04 -6.65 -7.70
N THR A 449 -3.20 -6.62 -6.67
CA THR A 449 -2.00 -5.78 -6.60
C THR A 449 -0.98 -6.16 -7.69
N ALA A 450 -0.62 -7.44 -7.79
CA ALA A 450 0.28 -7.92 -8.85
C ALA A 450 -0.37 -7.76 -10.24
N LEU A 451 -1.67 -8.07 -10.35
CA LEU A 451 -2.42 -7.91 -11.61
C LEU A 451 -2.40 -6.46 -12.09
N GLY A 452 -2.54 -5.48 -11.19
CA GLY A 452 -2.54 -4.06 -11.52
C GLY A 452 -1.21 -3.61 -12.14
N SER A 453 -0.09 -4.04 -11.60
CA SER A 453 1.22 -3.73 -12.19
C SER A 453 1.44 -4.45 -13.53
N ALA A 454 0.92 -5.69 -13.68
CA ALA A 454 0.92 -6.38 -14.96
C ALA A 454 0.07 -5.65 -15.99
N TYR A 455 -1.12 -5.18 -15.61
CA TYR A 455 -2.01 -4.41 -16.48
C TYR A 455 -1.35 -3.11 -16.95
N ALA A 456 -0.72 -2.35 -16.05
CA ALA A 456 -0.01 -1.14 -16.40
C ALA A 456 1.13 -1.40 -17.39
N ALA A 457 1.95 -2.42 -17.14
CA ALA A 457 3.04 -2.81 -18.05
C ALA A 457 2.52 -3.33 -19.40
N GLY A 458 1.47 -4.15 -19.37
CA GLY A 458 0.87 -4.72 -20.57
C GLY A 458 0.20 -3.69 -21.49
N LEU A 459 -0.45 -2.66 -20.91
CA LEU A 459 -0.97 -1.52 -21.67
C LEU A 459 0.16 -0.77 -22.37
N ALA A 460 1.25 -0.48 -21.67
CA ALA A 460 2.38 0.28 -22.21
C ALA A 460 3.03 -0.40 -23.43
N VAL A 461 3.03 -1.73 -23.50
CA VAL A 461 3.60 -2.48 -24.64
C VAL A 461 2.55 -2.90 -25.67
N GLY A 462 1.25 -2.58 -25.45
CA GLY A 462 0.15 -2.98 -26.33
C GLY A 462 -0.17 -4.47 -26.26
N TYR A 463 0.13 -5.13 -25.14
CA TYR A 463 -0.35 -6.49 -24.86
C TYR A 463 -1.86 -6.50 -24.63
N TRP A 464 -2.39 -5.52 -23.92
CA TRP A 464 -3.79 -5.11 -23.92
C TRP A 464 -3.91 -3.76 -24.63
N ASP A 465 -4.92 -3.63 -25.48
CA ASP A 465 -5.07 -2.44 -26.33
C ASP A 465 -5.70 -1.25 -25.56
N THR A 466 -6.56 -1.51 -24.58
CA THR A 466 -7.34 -0.46 -23.88
C THR A 466 -7.70 -0.85 -22.44
N ILE A 467 -8.00 0.16 -21.60
CA ILE A 467 -8.54 -0.06 -20.24
C ILE A 467 -9.90 -0.78 -20.25
N ASP A 468 -10.69 -0.67 -21.32
CA ASP A 468 -11.95 -1.41 -21.42
C ASP A 468 -11.73 -2.92 -21.55
N GLU A 469 -10.65 -3.33 -22.23
CA GLU A 469 -10.25 -4.74 -22.26
C GLU A 469 -9.87 -5.25 -20.88
N LEU A 470 -9.22 -4.43 -20.06
CA LEU A 470 -8.92 -4.78 -18.66
C LEU A 470 -10.19 -4.92 -17.82
N ARG A 471 -11.19 -4.06 -18.04
CA ARG A 471 -12.50 -4.19 -17.38
C ARG A 471 -13.21 -5.49 -17.78
N ASP A 472 -13.10 -5.89 -19.06
CA ASP A 472 -13.66 -7.16 -19.53
C ASP A 472 -12.97 -8.39 -18.93
N ASN A 473 -11.67 -8.28 -18.59
CA ASN A 473 -10.90 -9.32 -17.92
C ASN A 473 -11.21 -9.41 -16.42
N TRP A 474 -11.69 -8.34 -15.80
CA TRP A 474 -12.04 -8.35 -14.38
C TRP A 474 -13.32 -9.15 -14.14
N GLN A 475 -13.19 -10.32 -13.52
CA GLN A 475 -14.29 -11.24 -13.27
C GLN A 475 -14.70 -11.22 -11.79
N ILE A 476 -15.99 -11.22 -11.54
CA ILE A 476 -16.57 -11.22 -10.20
C ILE A 476 -16.72 -12.66 -9.71
N ASP A 477 -16.11 -13.00 -8.56
CA ASP A 477 -16.39 -14.22 -7.82
C ASP A 477 -17.75 -14.11 -7.14
N ARG A 478 -18.00 -12.99 -6.45
CA ARG A 478 -19.25 -12.77 -5.71
C ARG A 478 -19.56 -11.31 -5.45
N GLU A 479 -20.84 -10.98 -5.58
CA GLU A 479 -21.45 -9.73 -5.14
C GLU A 479 -22.25 -9.93 -3.84
N PHE A 480 -22.24 -8.89 -3.00
CA PHE A 480 -23.01 -8.83 -1.75
C PHE A 480 -23.81 -7.53 -1.74
N ASP A 481 -25.10 -7.65 -1.93
CA ASP A 481 -26.02 -6.53 -1.82
C ASP A 481 -26.41 -6.31 -0.35
N PRO A 482 -26.72 -5.07 0.08
CA PRO A 482 -27.27 -4.79 1.41
C PRO A 482 -28.57 -5.57 1.66
N GLU A 483 -28.57 -6.41 2.70
CA GLU A 483 -29.77 -7.13 3.16
C GLU A 483 -30.39 -6.46 4.40
N MET A 484 -29.63 -5.63 5.10
CA MET A 484 -30.03 -4.86 6.28
C MET A 484 -30.67 -3.55 5.84
N SER A 485 -31.63 -3.04 6.61
CA SER A 485 -32.19 -1.70 6.36
C SER A 485 -31.25 -0.62 6.87
N ASP A 486 -31.24 0.57 6.21
CA ASP A 486 -30.50 1.76 6.62
C ASP A 486 -30.66 2.06 8.13
N ALA A 487 -31.90 2.03 8.62
CA ALA A 487 -32.21 2.29 10.03
C ALA A 487 -31.60 1.26 11.00
N GLU A 488 -31.34 0.04 10.55
CA GLU A 488 -30.68 -0.98 11.35
C GLU A 488 -29.16 -0.81 11.30
N ALA A 489 -28.60 -0.55 10.13
CA ALA A 489 -27.19 -0.23 9.92
C ALA A 489 -26.80 1.01 10.78
N ASP A 490 -27.57 2.08 10.71
CA ASP A 490 -27.36 3.29 11.50
C ASP A 490 -27.48 3.04 13.01
N ARG A 491 -28.40 2.18 13.44
CA ARG A 491 -28.50 1.83 14.85
C ARG A 491 -27.29 1.05 15.36
N MET A 492 -26.73 0.14 14.54
CA MET A 492 -25.54 -0.60 14.90
C MET A 492 -24.31 0.31 14.92
N TYR A 493 -24.16 1.14 13.91
CA TYR A 493 -23.07 2.10 13.78
C TYR A 493 -23.14 3.25 14.79
N GLY A 494 -24.34 3.75 15.13
CA GLY A 494 -24.56 4.95 15.95
C GLY A 494 -24.00 4.91 17.38
N ARG A 495 -23.43 3.80 17.84
CA ARG A 495 -22.68 3.69 19.10
C ARG A 495 -21.20 3.37 18.89
N TRP A 496 -20.77 3.27 17.64
CA TRP A 496 -19.38 3.06 17.31
C TRP A 496 -18.54 4.25 17.75
N ASP A 497 -18.93 5.47 17.43
CA ASP A 497 -18.28 6.70 17.87
C ASP A 497 -18.11 6.75 19.40
N ASP A 498 -19.16 6.39 20.13
CA ASP A 498 -19.13 6.26 21.59
C ASP A 498 -18.04 5.29 22.09
N ALA A 499 -17.77 4.21 21.33
CA ALA A 499 -16.75 3.24 21.68
C ALA A 499 -15.35 3.74 21.31
N VAL A 500 -15.21 4.39 20.15
CA VAL A 500 -13.95 5.02 19.69
C VAL A 500 -13.51 6.11 20.68
N GLU A 501 -14.40 7.02 21.10
CA GLU A 501 -14.10 8.07 22.09
C GLU A 501 -13.47 7.51 23.38
N ARG A 502 -13.83 6.29 23.77
CA ARG A 502 -13.30 5.63 24.99
C ARG A 502 -11.92 5.02 24.81
N SER A 503 -11.47 4.90 23.59
CA SER A 503 -10.14 4.36 23.24
C SER A 503 -9.09 5.44 23.01
N LEU A 504 -9.54 6.69 22.74
CA LEU A 504 -8.67 7.82 22.41
C LEU A 504 -7.81 8.22 23.61
N ASP A 505 -6.63 8.75 23.30
CA ASP A 505 -5.69 9.35 24.27
C ASP A 505 -5.37 8.45 25.49
N TRP A 506 -5.43 7.13 25.29
CA TRP A 506 -5.27 6.14 26.37
C TRP A 506 -3.84 6.00 26.88
N ALA A 507 -2.86 5.95 25.93
CA ALA A 507 -1.47 5.75 26.31
C ALA A 507 -0.89 7.05 26.89
N THR A 508 -0.35 6.96 28.10
CA THR A 508 0.44 8.03 28.72
C THR A 508 1.91 7.84 28.36
N GLU A 509 2.64 8.92 28.21
CA GLU A 509 4.11 8.88 28.15
C GLU A 509 4.63 8.26 29.46
N GLU A 510 5.21 7.06 29.43
CA GLU A 510 5.98 6.46 30.53
C GLU A 510 7.48 6.56 30.23
#